data_cb53b3f82c0442e188c906093e2e74fa
#
_entry.id   cb53b3f82c0442e188c906093e2e74fa
#
_cell.length_a   1.000
_cell.length_b   1.000
_cell.length_c   1.000
_cell.angle_alpha   90.00
_cell.angle_beta   90.00
_cell.angle_gamma   90.00
#
_symmetry.space_group_name_H-M   'P 1'
#
loop_
_entity.id
_entity.type
_entity.pdbx_description
1 polymer ?
#
loop_
_entity_poly.entity_id
_entity_poly.type
_entity_poly.pdbx_seq_one_letter_code
_entity_poly.pdbx_strand_id
1 'polypeptide(L)'
;MISVASIKKISALSLCFVFFCGMYANAQLNDANSSTDILLSLSPAYPGPHEQVRVSAQTYSFNIDTTPLTWYVNGKQIKSGKGLTETIITTGSIGTPTTIRVTADPPSATHYDKTLTIWPSDLDVLWYTNTHTPVWYRGKALPVRGSTVTYVALPLLSTGNGYYDPKNLLYEWRIDNTLQKNMSGRGKNTLSLPITKSRNVPPQVLVRVYNENSSVVQEKRIHISVQEPKLLFYELHALRGPSYHKIIADTHKVVSGGETRILAEPYYASAKASFLTYQWNIDSTDIAPDTQNPEILSYVSEAGSSAQQRITLEVTNPFNILEHIQKSFRMHVE
;
A
#
# COMPACT_ATOMS: atom_id res chain seq x y z
N MET A 1 26.19 -67.63 -10.34
CA MET A 1 27.31 -66.91 -9.66
C MET A 1 27.06 -65.47 -9.67
N ILE A 2 27.18 -64.85 -8.51
CA ILE A 2 27.12 -63.40 -8.18
C ILE A 2 25.73 -62.81 -7.90
N SER A 3 25.53 -62.67 -6.64
CA SER A 3 24.48 -61.97 -5.85
C SER A 3 24.36 -60.50 -6.18
N VAL A 4 23.11 -59.97 -6.24
CA VAL A 4 22.81 -58.54 -6.22
C VAL A 4 22.11 -58.25 -4.91
N ALA A 5 22.73 -57.45 -4.08
CA ALA A 5 22.23 -56.98 -2.80
C ALA A 5 21.18 -55.89 -2.99
N SER A 6 20.06 -56.09 -2.30
CA SER A 6 18.92 -55.15 -2.22
C SER A 6 19.25 -54.00 -1.26
N ILE A 7 19.32 -52.77 -1.75
CA ILE A 7 19.43 -51.55 -0.91
C ILE A 7 18.04 -51.02 -0.64
N LYS A 8 17.58 -51.15 0.61
CA LYS A 8 16.36 -50.51 1.13
C LYS A 8 16.57 -48.99 1.22
N LYS A 9 15.77 -48.22 0.49
CA LYS A 9 15.67 -46.78 0.67
C LYS A 9 14.84 -46.49 1.93
N ILE A 10 15.49 -45.92 2.93
CA ILE A 10 14.84 -45.34 4.10
C ILE A 10 14.45 -43.91 3.72
N SER A 11 13.13 -43.68 3.62
CA SER A 11 12.55 -42.35 3.42
C SER A 11 12.54 -41.62 4.77
N ALA A 12 13.46 -40.66 4.94
CA ALA A 12 13.45 -39.75 6.06
C ALA A 12 12.48 -38.62 5.75
N LEU A 13 11.28 -38.65 6.39
CA LEU A 13 10.30 -37.57 6.37
C LEU A 13 10.84 -36.44 7.26
N SER A 14 11.45 -35.43 6.64
CA SER A 14 11.92 -34.23 7.34
C SER A 14 10.72 -33.32 7.59
N LEU A 15 10.24 -33.30 8.85
CA LEU A 15 9.20 -32.40 9.35
C LEU A 15 9.83 -31.00 9.51
N CYS A 16 9.69 -30.13 8.52
CA CYS A 16 10.07 -28.72 8.63
C CYS A 16 9.08 -28.01 9.58
N PHE A 17 9.47 -27.87 10.83
CA PHE A 17 8.86 -26.93 11.76
C PHE A 17 9.24 -25.50 11.33
N VAL A 18 8.32 -24.83 10.64
CA VAL A 18 8.46 -23.40 10.35
C VAL A 18 8.22 -22.65 11.66
N PHE A 19 9.31 -22.31 12.33
CA PHE A 19 9.30 -21.34 13.43
C PHE A 19 8.95 -19.97 12.84
N PHE A 20 7.70 -19.54 13.05
CA PHE A 20 7.29 -18.15 12.85
C PHE A 20 7.98 -17.33 13.96
N CYS A 21 9.23 -16.95 13.74
CA CYS A 21 9.92 -15.97 14.57
C CYS A 21 9.33 -14.60 14.22
N GLY A 22 8.27 -14.20 14.92
CA GLY A 22 7.79 -12.84 14.93
C GLY A 22 8.94 -11.94 15.42
N MET A 23 9.56 -11.20 14.51
CA MET A 23 10.51 -10.14 14.87
C MET A 23 9.73 -9.04 15.62
N TYR A 24 9.72 -9.14 16.94
CA TYR A 24 9.34 -8.01 17.78
C TYR A 24 10.45 -6.96 17.64
N ALA A 25 10.13 -5.85 16.96
CA ALA A 25 11.01 -4.69 16.96
C ALA A 25 11.02 -4.11 18.39
N ASN A 26 12.04 -4.42 19.16
CA ASN A 26 12.28 -3.77 20.44
C ASN A 26 12.76 -2.35 20.15
N ALA A 27 11.89 -1.35 20.30
CA ALA A 27 12.31 0.04 20.40
C ALA A 27 13.02 0.23 21.74
N GLN A 28 14.34 0.01 21.77
CA GLN A 28 15.17 0.40 22.89
C GLN A 28 15.37 1.93 22.85
N LEU A 29 14.57 2.65 23.62
CA LEU A 29 14.91 4.02 24.00
C LEU A 29 16.02 3.92 25.04
N ASN A 30 17.25 4.25 24.64
CA ASN A 30 18.41 4.31 25.53
C ASN A 30 18.27 5.51 26.48
N ASP A 31 17.71 5.29 27.65
CA ASP A 31 17.98 6.16 28.82
C ASP A 31 19.23 5.66 29.53
N ALA A 32 20.33 6.39 29.39
CA ALA A 32 21.67 6.00 29.83
C ALA A 32 21.90 6.09 31.35
N ASN A 33 20.86 6.16 32.19
CA ASN A 33 21.06 6.37 33.66
C ASN A 33 19.94 5.79 34.53
N SER A 34 19.57 4.51 34.37
CA SER A 34 18.80 3.83 35.42
C SER A 34 19.06 2.34 35.37
N SER A 35 19.14 1.70 36.55
CA SER A 35 19.25 0.25 36.72
C SER A 35 18.18 -0.45 35.84
N THR A 36 18.63 -1.14 34.80
CA THR A 36 17.84 -1.66 33.71
C THR A 36 17.12 -2.96 34.05
N ASP A 37 16.60 -3.08 35.24
CA ASP A 37 16.02 -4.34 35.71
C ASP A 37 14.58 -4.57 35.24
N ILE A 38 13.86 -3.52 34.81
CA ILE A 38 12.54 -3.63 34.19
C ILE A 38 12.60 -3.07 32.76
N LEU A 39 12.26 -3.92 31.79
CA LEU A 39 12.12 -3.55 30.38
C LEU A 39 10.64 -3.30 30.06
N LEU A 40 10.34 -2.14 29.48
CA LEU A 40 8.99 -1.81 29.01
C LEU A 40 8.94 -1.92 27.49
N SER A 41 7.95 -2.62 26.98
CA SER A 41 7.68 -2.74 25.56
C SER A 41 6.29 -2.22 25.22
N LEU A 42 6.13 -1.67 24.02
CA LEU A 42 4.89 -1.08 23.52
C LEU A 42 4.34 -1.88 22.34
N SER A 43 3.04 -2.03 22.29
CA SER A 43 2.34 -2.56 21.13
C SER A 43 1.09 -1.70 20.84
N PRO A 44 1.09 -0.92 19.73
CA PRO A 44 2.15 -0.78 18.72
C PRO A 44 3.42 -0.11 19.27
N ALA A 45 4.57 -0.36 18.62
CA ALA A 45 5.87 0.15 19.05
C ALA A 45 6.00 1.68 18.94
N TYR A 46 5.30 2.27 17.96
CA TYR A 46 5.29 3.70 17.66
C TYR A 46 3.86 4.21 17.64
N PRO A 47 3.24 4.42 18.81
CA PRO A 47 1.83 4.78 18.87
C PRO A 47 1.56 6.20 18.38
N GLY A 48 0.45 6.35 17.68
CA GLY A 48 -0.13 7.62 17.26
C GLY A 48 -0.92 8.33 18.36
N PRO A 49 -1.56 9.46 18.05
CA PRO A 49 -2.43 10.16 18.96
C PRO A 49 -3.74 9.39 19.21
N HIS A 50 -4.23 9.46 20.44
CA HIS A 50 -5.48 8.80 20.90
C HIS A 50 -5.54 7.30 20.62
N GLU A 51 -4.39 6.66 20.52
CA GLU A 51 -4.28 5.23 20.22
C GLU A 51 -4.21 4.40 21.50
N GLN A 52 -4.85 3.24 21.48
CA GLN A 52 -4.72 2.26 22.56
C GLN A 52 -3.39 1.52 22.42
N VAL A 53 -2.61 1.53 23.49
CA VAL A 53 -1.27 0.95 23.55
C VAL A 53 -1.23 -0.07 24.67
N ARG A 54 -0.82 -1.28 24.35
CA ARG A 54 -0.45 -2.29 25.35
C ARG A 54 0.98 -2.02 25.77
N VAL A 55 1.18 -1.87 27.09
CA VAL A 55 2.50 -1.73 27.70
C VAL A 55 2.77 -2.98 28.50
N SER A 56 3.86 -3.68 28.21
CA SER A 56 4.26 -4.92 28.89
C SER A 56 5.59 -4.71 29.59
N ALA A 57 5.69 -5.18 30.82
CA ALA A 57 6.89 -5.16 31.63
C ALA A 57 7.52 -6.54 31.67
N GLN A 58 8.84 -6.61 31.48
CA GLN A 58 9.66 -7.81 31.58
C GLN A 58 10.89 -7.53 32.42
N THR A 59 11.39 -8.53 33.16
CA THR A 59 12.65 -8.45 33.91
C THR A 59 13.27 -9.82 34.01
N TYR A 60 14.59 -9.84 34.14
CA TYR A 60 15.40 -11.02 34.45
C TYR A 60 15.99 -10.97 35.87
N SER A 61 15.73 -9.88 36.61
CA SER A 61 16.36 -9.64 37.93
C SER A 61 15.58 -10.24 39.09
N PHE A 62 14.28 -10.48 38.90
CA PHE A 62 13.39 -11.07 39.90
C PHE A 62 12.20 -11.78 39.25
N ASN A 63 11.48 -12.58 40.07
CA ASN A 63 10.26 -13.22 39.58
C ASN A 63 9.12 -12.20 39.50
N ILE A 64 8.83 -11.72 38.30
CA ILE A 64 7.83 -10.67 38.03
C ILE A 64 6.40 -11.15 38.33
N ASP A 65 6.10 -12.44 38.17
CA ASP A 65 4.74 -12.99 38.32
C ASP A 65 4.31 -13.03 39.82
N THR A 66 5.28 -13.15 40.71
CA THR A 66 5.03 -13.21 42.16
C THR A 66 5.23 -11.87 42.85
N THR A 67 5.84 -10.90 42.16
CA THR A 67 6.10 -9.56 42.69
C THR A 67 4.91 -8.63 42.43
N PRO A 68 4.46 -7.84 43.44
CA PRO A 68 3.49 -6.79 43.23
C PRO A 68 4.06 -5.69 42.30
N LEU A 69 3.38 -5.39 41.22
CA LEU A 69 3.66 -4.27 40.34
C LEU A 69 2.63 -3.18 40.54
N THR A 70 3.08 -1.92 40.57
CA THR A 70 2.16 -0.77 40.58
C THR A 70 2.40 0.08 39.34
N TRP A 71 1.33 0.33 38.56
CA TRP A 71 1.35 1.08 37.33
C TRP A 71 0.77 2.46 37.52
N TYR A 72 1.46 3.46 36.98
CA TYR A 72 1.02 4.86 36.97
C TYR A 72 0.99 5.37 35.53
N VAL A 73 0.00 6.19 35.21
CA VAL A 73 -0.10 6.95 33.97
C VAL A 73 -0.28 8.41 34.30
N ASN A 74 0.62 9.26 33.80
CA ASN A 74 0.66 10.70 34.08
C ASN A 74 0.59 10.99 35.59
N GLY A 75 1.35 10.20 36.41
CA GLY A 75 1.41 10.32 37.86
C GLY A 75 0.23 9.69 38.62
N LYS A 76 -0.84 9.29 37.94
CA LYS A 76 -2.01 8.64 38.54
C LYS A 76 -1.84 7.12 38.57
N GLN A 77 -1.97 6.49 39.72
CA GLN A 77 -2.01 5.03 39.84
C GLN A 77 -3.27 4.49 39.12
N ILE A 78 -3.07 3.51 38.22
CA ILE A 78 -4.14 2.87 37.49
C ILE A 78 -4.42 1.44 37.92
N LYS A 79 -3.40 0.71 38.36
CA LYS A 79 -3.55 -0.63 38.93
C LYS A 79 -2.35 -1.04 39.77
N SER A 80 -2.54 -1.99 40.71
CA SER A 80 -1.49 -2.58 41.50
C SER A 80 -1.86 -4.03 41.84
N GLY A 81 -0.85 -4.92 41.88
CA GLY A 81 -1.03 -6.32 42.23
C GLY A 81 0.03 -7.25 41.66
N LYS A 82 0.00 -8.52 42.06
CA LYS A 82 0.88 -9.59 41.53
C LYS A 82 0.41 -10.04 40.16
N GLY A 83 1.35 -10.44 39.29
CA GLY A 83 1.09 -10.93 37.94
C GLY A 83 0.54 -9.89 37.00
N LEU A 84 0.52 -8.62 37.37
CA LEU A 84 0.04 -7.53 36.53
C LEU A 84 1.17 -7.01 35.61
N THR A 85 1.68 -7.88 34.74
CA THR A 85 2.84 -7.61 33.89
C THR A 85 2.53 -6.74 32.68
N GLU A 86 1.24 -6.46 32.41
CA GLU A 86 0.85 -5.60 31.28
C GLU A 86 -0.31 -4.67 31.63
N THR A 87 -0.41 -3.56 30.90
CA THR A 87 -1.53 -2.63 30.99
C THR A 87 -1.88 -2.08 29.61
N ILE A 88 -3.13 -1.62 29.44
CA ILE A 88 -3.57 -0.90 28.25
C ILE A 88 -3.81 0.54 28.66
N ILE A 89 -3.25 1.46 27.89
CA ILE A 89 -3.40 2.90 28.06
C ILE A 89 -3.88 3.52 26.75
N THR A 90 -4.36 4.76 26.81
CA THR A 90 -4.62 5.57 25.62
C THR A 90 -3.66 6.75 25.60
N THR A 91 -3.00 6.97 24.48
CA THR A 91 -2.09 8.11 24.27
C THR A 91 -2.86 9.42 24.24
N GLY A 92 -2.18 10.53 24.53
CA GLY A 92 -2.72 11.88 24.38
C GLY A 92 -2.82 12.34 22.91
N SER A 93 -3.13 13.62 22.73
CA SER A 93 -3.05 14.30 21.44
C SER A 93 -1.59 14.38 20.95
N ILE A 94 -1.38 14.68 19.66
CA ILE A 94 -0.04 14.92 19.11
C ILE A 94 0.67 15.97 19.98
N GLY A 95 1.91 15.66 20.38
CA GLY A 95 2.73 16.55 21.19
C GLY A 95 2.40 16.57 22.67
N THR A 96 1.38 15.88 23.14
CA THR A 96 1.06 15.73 24.55
C THR A 96 1.69 14.45 25.10
N PRO A 97 2.70 14.53 25.99
CA PRO A 97 3.37 13.33 26.47
C PRO A 97 2.44 12.47 27.33
N THR A 98 2.60 11.16 27.20
CA THR A 98 1.98 10.18 28.09
C THR A 98 3.10 9.47 28.83
N THR A 99 3.20 9.75 30.13
CA THR A 99 4.23 9.16 31.00
C THR A 99 3.67 7.91 31.68
N ILE A 100 4.37 6.80 31.53
CA ILE A 100 4.06 5.52 32.15
C ILE A 100 5.16 5.22 33.11
N ARG A 101 4.81 4.92 34.38
CA ARG A 101 5.74 4.51 35.41
C ARG A 101 5.30 3.18 35.99
N VAL A 102 6.22 2.24 36.13
CA VAL A 102 5.99 0.98 36.83
C VAL A 102 6.97 0.86 38.00
N THR A 103 6.47 0.50 39.16
CA THR A 103 7.28 0.19 40.32
C THR A 103 7.08 -1.26 40.75
N ALA A 104 8.12 -1.88 41.26
CA ALA A 104 8.10 -3.25 41.80
C ALA A 104 8.88 -3.34 43.13
N ASP A 105 8.30 -4.04 44.09
CA ASP A 105 8.89 -4.29 45.43
C ASP A 105 9.00 -5.81 45.64
N PRO A 106 10.07 -6.46 45.12
CA PRO A 106 10.29 -7.87 45.32
C PRO A 106 10.65 -8.14 46.79
N PRO A 107 10.25 -9.28 47.40
CA PRO A 107 10.51 -9.58 48.81
C PRO A 107 12.00 -9.68 49.21
N SER A 108 12.88 -9.95 48.24
CA SER A 108 14.30 -10.24 48.45
C SER A 108 15.25 -9.25 47.78
N ALA A 109 14.73 -8.12 47.24
CA ALA A 109 15.54 -7.17 46.50
C ALA A 109 15.09 -5.71 46.77
N THR A 110 15.88 -4.76 46.24
CA THR A 110 15.57 -3.33 46.31
C THR A 110 14.36 -2.95 45.47
N HIS A 111 13.77 -1.81 45.81
CA HIS A 111 12.72 -1.19 44.99
C HIS A 111 13.19 -0.91 43.57
N TYR A 112 12.38 -1.29 42.59
CA TYR A 112 12.61 -1.02 41.17
C TYR A 112 11.59 0.00 40.68
N ASP A 113 12.06 0.93 39.84
CA ASP A 113 11.24 1.99 39.22
C ASP A 113 11.67 2.18 37.77
N LYS A 114 10.74 2.10 36.88
CA LYS A 114 10.96 2.38 35.43
C LYS A 114 9.91 3.33 34.90
N THR A 115 10.39 4.40 34.28
CA THR A 115 9.54 5.38 33.60
C THR A 115 9.79 5.35 32.08
N LEU A 116 8.71 5.43 31.33
CA LEU A 116 8.71 5.56 29.87
C LEU A 116 7.80 6.71 29.50
N THR A 117 8.27 7.64 28.66
CA THR A 117 7.47 8.72 28.12
C THR A 117 7.22 8.51 26.65
N ILE A 118 5.95 8.48 26.25
CA ILE A 118 5.50 8.39 24.86
C ILE A 118 5.14 9.80 24.39
N TRP A 119 5.72 10.22 23.27
CA TRP A 119 5.36 11.43 22.55
C TRP A 119 4.54 11.03 21.32
N PRO A 120 3.19 11.09 21.38
CA PRO A 120 2.37 10.72 20.24
C PRO A 120 2.71 11.59 19.03
N SER A 121 2.98 10.94 17.93
CA SER A 121 3.35 11.54 16.65
C SER A 121 2.55 10.88 15.55
N ASP A 122 2.45 11.50 14.37
CA ASP A 122 1.71 10.92 13.24
C ASP A 122 2.60 10.84 12.01
N LEU A 123 2.28 9.90 11.14
CA LEU A 123 2.90 9.73 9.84
C LEU A 123 1.84 9.34 8.83
N ASP A 124 1.51 10.27 7.93
CA ASP A 124 0.69 9.92 6.77
C ASP A 124 1.55 9.66 5.54
N VAL A 125 1.03 8.84 4.62
CA VAL A 125 1.69 8.55 3.35
C VAL A 125 0.68 8.65 2.23
N LEU A 126 0.88 9.63 1.37
CA LEU A 126 0.16 9.75 0.12
C LEU A 126 0.88 8.97 -0.97
N TRP A 127 0.13 8.57 -1.99
CA TRP A 127 0.71 8.00 -3.19
C TRP A 127 -0.08 8.41 -4.44
N TYR A 128 0.62 8.47 -5.55
CA TYR A 128 0.06 8.70 -6.89
C TYR A 128 0.82 7.89 -7.92
N THR A 129 0.24 7.74 -9.10
CA THR A 129 0.84 7.02 -10.22
C THR A 129 0.79 7.85 -11.49
N ASN A 130 1.64 7.54 -12.44
CA ASN A 130 1.72 8.19 -13.75
C ASN A 130 0.82 7.55 -14.82
N THR A 131 -0.12 6.68 -14.43
CA THR A 131 -1.05 6.06 -15.37
C THR A 131 -2.02 7.06 -15.96
N HIS A 132 -2.39 6.83 -17.22
CA HIS A 132 -3.37 7.66 -17.92
C HIS A 132 -4.76 7.51 -17.33
N THR A 133 -5.45 8.63 -17.22
CA THR A 133 -6.90 8.71 -16.96
C THR A 133 -7.50 9.77 -17.86
N PRO A 134 -8.73 9.58 -18.40
CA PRO A 134 -9.42 10.61 -19.17
C PRO A 134 -9.55 11.92 -18.38
N VAL A 135 -9.50 13.06 -19.07
CA VAL A 135 -9.48 14.40 -18.43
C VAL A 135 -10.72 14.66 -17.57
N TRP A 136 -11.87 14.11 -17.96
CA TRP A 136 -13.13 14.27 -17.23
C TRP A 136 -13.24 13.35 -15.99
N TYR A 137 -12.40 12.30 -15.89
CA TYR A 137 -12.43 11.35 -14.79
C TYR A 137 -11.93 11.99 -13.50
N ARG A 138 -12.78 11.99 -12.46
CA ARG A 138 -12.48 12.61 -11.16
C ARG A 138 -11.92 11.62 -10.14
N GLY A 139 -11.81 10.36 -10.51
CA GLY A 139 -11.23 9.33 -9.64
C GLY A 139 -9.70 9.36 -9.62
N LYS A 140 -9.13 8.56 -8.75
CA LYS A 140 -7.68 8.41 -8.62
C LYS A 140 -7.12 7.55 -9.75
N ALA A 141 -6.00 7.96 -10.33
CA ALA A 141 -5.22 7.11 -11.21
C ALA A 141 -4.72 5.89 -10.43
N LEU A 142 -4.88 4.69 -10.98
CA LEU A 142 -4.52 3.43 -10.33
C LEU A 142 -3.27 2.83 -10.98
N PRO A 143 -2.37 2.21 -10.18
CA PRO A 143 -1.18 1.60 -10.70
C PRO A 143 -1.47 0.34 -11.49
N VAL A 144 -0.78 0.19 -12.59
CA VAL A 144 -0.78 -1.00 -13.45
C VAL A 144 0.64 -1.51 -13.62
N ARG A 145 0.81 -2.71 -14.16
CA ARG A 145 2.13 -3.24 -14.53
C ARG A 145 2.81 -2.33 -15.57
N GLY A 146 4.04 -1.93 -15.29
CA GLY A 146 4.81 -1.01 -16.13
C GLY A 146 4.64 0.46 -15.75
N SER A 147 3.74 0.80 -14.81
CA SER A 147 3.64 2.15 -14.26
C SER A 147 4.63 2.40 -13.13
N THR A 148 4.74 3.65 -12.73
CA THR A 148 5.52 4.06 -11.55
C THR A 148 4.58 4.63 -10.49
N VAL A 149 4.73 4.17 -9.25
CA VAL A 149 4.05 4.73 -8.09
C VAL A 149 5.03 5.59 -7.30
N THR A 150 4.61 6.80 -7.00
CA THR A 150 5.38 7.71 -6.13
C THR A 150 4.66 7.81 -4.78
N TYR A 151 5.39 7.51 -3.71
CA TYR A 151 4.95 7.66 -2.33
C TYR A 151 5.56 8.92 -1.75
N VAL A 152 4.80 9.64 -0.94
CA VAL A 152 5.23 10.84 -0.23
C VAL A 152 4.87 10.70 1.23
N ALA A 153 5.87 10.62 2.10
CA ALA A 153 5.70 10.59 3.53
C ALA A 153 5.49 12.02 4.09
N LEU A 154 4.48 12.16 4.92
CA LEU A 154 4.06 13.41 5.56
C LEU A 154 4.15 13.22 7.08
N PRO A 155 5.34 13.31 7.68
CA PRO A 155 5.51 13.14 9.11
C PRO A 155 5.06 14.37 9.90
N LEU A 156 4.46 14.10 11.05
CA LEU A 156 4.13 15.09 12.06
C LEU A 156 4.72 14.61 13.40
N LEU A 157 6.05 14.65 13.50
CA LEU A 157 6.81 14.19 14.65
C LEU A 157 6.97 15.33 15.67
N SER A 158 6.56 15.06 16.92
CA SER A 158 6.55 16.06 17.99
C SER A 158 7.93 16.27 18.62
N THR A 159 8.28 17.53 18.92
CA THR A 159 9.43 17.92 19.75
C THR A 159 9.04 18.17 21.22
N GLY A 160 7.75 18.02 21.55
CA GLY A 160 7.19 18.44 22.83
C GLY A 160 6.65 19.88 22.83
N ASN A 161 7.33 20.81 22.17
CA ASN A 161 6.93 22.21 22.05
C ASN A 161 6.62 22.64 20.60
N GLY A 162 6.56 21.69 19.67
CA GLY A 162 6.31 21.92 18.25
C GLY A 162 6.57 20.65 17.45
N TYR A 163 7.01 20.81 16.21
CA TYR A 163 7.25 19.70 15.30
C TYR A 163 8.65 19.78 14.69
N TYR A 164 9.22 18.62 14.39
CA TYR A 164 10.45 18.55 13.60
C TYR A 164 10.18 18.99 12.16
N ASP A 165 11.10 19.77 11.58
CA ASP A 165 11.08 20.06 10.14
C ASP A 165 11.29 18.75 9.36
N PRO A 166 10.39 18.35 8.45
CA PRO A 166 10.52 17.15 7.64
C PRO A 166 11.84 17.04 6.86
N LYS A 167 12.48 18.17 6.50
CA LYS A 167 13.77 18.19 5.82
C LYS A 167 14.92 17.69 6.67
N ASN A 168 14.78 17.78 8.00
CA ASN A 168 15.80 17.36 8.97
C ASN A 168 15.59 15.94 9.49
N LEU A 169 14.46 15.32 9.18
CA LEU A 169 14.16 13.95 9.55
C LEU A 169 14.90 12.94 8.66
N LEU A 170 15.14 11.78 9.21
CA LEU A 170 15.71 10.64 8.51
C LEU A 170 14.58 9.72 8.05
N TYR A 171 14.62 9.31 6.78
CA TYR A 171 13.64 8.44 6.14
C TYR A 171 14.31 7.13 5.76
N GLU A 172 13.70 6.02 6.14
CA GLU A 172 14.11 4.69 5.76
C GLU A 172 12.99 4.01 5.00
N TRP A 173 13.17 3.86 3.69
CA TRP A 173 12.23 3.20 2.81
C TRP A 173 12.62 1.76 2.60
N ARG A 174 11.68 0.84 2.78
CA ARG A 174 11.84 -0.58 2.50
C ARG A 174 10.77 -1.06 1.53
N ILE A 175 11.18 -1.91 0.59
CA ILE A 175 10.29 -2.62 -0.32
C ILE A 175 10.49 -4.11 -0.04
N ASP A 176 9.42 -4.82 0.38
CA ASP A 176 9.48 -6.22 0.80
C ASP A 176 10.62 -6.48 1.79
N ASN A 177 10.70 -5.66 2.82
CA ASN A 177 11.74 -5.63 3.84
C ASN A 177 13.15 -5.24 3.35
N THR A 178 13.38 -5.04 2.06
CA THR A 178 14.68 -4.64 1.51
C THR A 178 14.86 -3.13 1.54
N LEU A 179 15.90 -2.66 2.22
CA LEU A 179 16.22 -1.23 2.34
C LEU A 179 16.58 -0.62 0.98
N GLN A 180 15.92 0.49 0.65
CA GLN A 180 16.16 1.29 -0.55
C GLN A 180 17.17 2.40 -0.24
N LYS A 181 18.47 2.06 -0.23
CA LYS A 181 19.57 2.96 0.18
C LYS A 181 19.56 4.31 -0.55
N ASN A 182 19.32 4.29 -1.86
CA ASN A 182 19.33 5.51 -2.68
C ASN A 182 18.14 6.44 -2.40
N MET A 183 17.03 5.90 -1.92
CA MET A 183 15.79 6.63 -1.60
C MET A 183 15.67 6.94 -0.11
N SER A 184 16.58 6.43 0.72
CA SER A 184 16.61 6.64 2.18
C SER A 184 17.66 7.68 2.57
N GLY A 185 17.44 8.37 3.69
CA GLY A 185 18.35 9.38 4.25
C GLY A 185 17.62 10.64 4.69
N ARG A 186 18.40 11.67 5.06
CA ARG A 186 17.86 12.95 5.55
C ARG A 186 17.06 13.66 4.47
N GLY A 187 15.83 14.08 4.82
CA GLY A 187 14.92 14.82 3.96
C GLY A 187 14.35 14.04 2.78
N LYS A 188 14.64 12.74 2.65
CA LYS A 188 14.18 11.91 1.55
C LYS A 188 12.77 11.37 1.80
N ASN A 189 11.80 12.27 1.83
CA ASN A 189 10.41 11.95 2.12
C ASN A 189 9.65 11.29 0.94
N THR A 190 10.31 11.01 -0.19
CA THR A 190 9.69 10.49 -1.41
C THR A 190 10.35 9.20 -1.86
N LEU A 191 9.53 8.21 -2.24
CA LEU A 191 9.96 6.98 -2.89
C LEU A 191 9.25 6.82 -4.23
N SER A 192 10.00 6.67 -5.33
CA SER A 192 9.48 6.29 -6.64
C SER A 192 9.73 4.80 -6.89
N LEU A 193 8.65 4.06 -7.13
CA LEU A 193 8.68 2.61 -7.29
C LEU A 193 8.10 2.20 -8.64
N PRO A 194 8.91 1.73 -9.59
CA PRO A 194 8.41 1.10 -10.81
C PRO A 194 7.72 -0.24 -10.50
N ILE A 195 6.49 -0.42 -10.99
CA ILE A 195 5.76 -1.69 -10.89
C ILE A 195 6.22 -2.58 -12.04
N THR A 196 7.01 -3.60 -11.71
CA THR A 196 7.58 -4.49 -12.72
C THR A 196 6.51 -5.37 -13.38
N LYS A 197 6.70 -5.67 -14.66
CA LYS A 197 5.77 -6.43 -15.49
C LYS A 197 5.59 -7.89 -15.04
N SER A 198 6.60 -8.48 -14.43
CA SER A 198 6.61 -9.89 -14.01
C SER A 198 6.06 -10.13 -12.60
N ARG A 199 5.68 -9.09 -11.88
CA ARG A 199 5.29 -9.23 -10.48
C ARG A 199 3.79 -9.52 -10.34
N ASN A 200 3.45 -10.68 -9.79
CA ASN A 200 2.06 -11.09 -9.54
C ASN A 200 1.49 -10.56 -8.21
N VAL A 201 2.37 -10.18 -7.27
CA VAL A 201 1.98 -9.68 -5.95
C VAL A 201 2.41 -8.21 -5.82
N PRO A 202 1.52 -7.30 -5.40
CA PRO A 202 1.88 -5.92 -5.15
C PRO A 202 3.02 -5.81 -4.12
N PRO A 203 3.98 -4.88 -4.30
CA PRO A 203 5.04 -4.68 -3.33
C PRO A 203 4.49 -4.12 -2.02
N GLN A 204 4.99 -4.64 -0.91
CA GLN A 204 4.78 -4.04 0.40
C GLN A 204 5.81 -2.93 0.61
N VAL A 205 5.34 -1.71 0.80
CA VAL A 205 6.19 -0.56 1.09
C VAL A 205 6.09 -0.24 2.57
N LEU A 206 7.23 -0.05 3.20
CA LEU A 206 7.37 0.43 4.57
C LEU A 206 8.18 1.72 4.55
N VAL A 207 7.72 2.73 5.28
CA VAL A 207 8.52 3.91 5.60
C VAL A 207 8.65 4.05 7.11
N ARG A 208 9.88 4.24 7.56
CA ARG A 208 10.21 4.61 8.93
C ARG A 208 10.82 6.00 8.92
N VAL A 209 10.32 6.88 9.77
CA VAL A 209 10.76 8.27 9.87
C VAL A 209 11.16 8.56 11.31
N TYR A 210 12.32 9.17 11.51
CA TYR A 210 12.85 9.40 12.83
C TYR A 210 13.76 10.64 12.87
N ASN A 211 13.94 11.20 14.08
CA ASN A 211 14.89 12.25 14.32
C ASN A 211 16.32 11.68 14.49
N GLU A 212 17.34 12.51 14.52
CA GLU A 212 18.75 12.10 14.49
C GLU A 212 19.17 11.13 15.60
N ASN A 213 18.67 11.33 16.80
CA ASN A 213 18.95 10.44 17.95
C ASN A 213 17.93 9.30 18.12
N SER A 214 16.99 9.14 17.17
CA SER A 214 15.92 8.12 17.19
C SER A 214 15.04 8.15 18.44
N SER A 215 14.95 9.29 19.13
CA SER A 215 14.07 9.45 20.30
C SER A 215 12.60 9.56 19.94
N VAL A 216 12.29 9.99 18.70
CA VAL A 216 10.94 10.00 18.14
C VAL A 216 10.98 9.25 16.82
N VAL A 217 10.14 8.26 16.69
CA VAL A 217 10.08 7.37 15.53
C VAL A 217 8.61 7.15 15.15
N GLN A 218 8.34 7.14 13.85
CA GLN A 218 7.07 6.66 13.29
C GLN A 218 7.32 5.70 12.13
N GLU A 219 6.43 4.74 11.97
CA GLU A 219 6.51 3.74 10.91
C GLU A 219 5.14 3.54 10.29
N LYS A 220 5.08 3.48 8.95
CA LYS A 220 3.85 3.18 8.22
C LYS A 220 4.09 2.15 7.13
N ARG A 221 3.21 1.14 7.09
CA ARG A 221 3.14 0.16 6.00
C ARG A 221 2.05 0.56 5.04
N ILE A 222 2.36 0.51 3.75
CA ILE A 222 1.46 0.90 2.68
C ILE A 222 1.23 -0.32 1.77
N HIS A 223 -0.03 -0.62 1.55
CA HIS A 223 -0.46 -1.64 0.61
C HIS A 223 -1.22 -0.95 -0.53
N ILE A 224 -0.84 -1.25 -1.75
CA ILE A 224 -1.55 -0.80 -2.95
C ILE A 224 -2.00 -2.01 -3.76
N SER A 225 -3.12 -1.87 -4.47
CA SER A 225 -3.56 -2.87 -5.44
C SER A 225 -3.12 -2.45 -6.83
N VAL A 226 -2.42 -3.35 -7.53
CA VAL A 226 -2.09 -3.17 -8.95
C VAL A 226 -3.28 -3.65 -9.77
N GLN A 227 -3.74 -2.82 -10.69
CA GLN A 227 -4.91 -3.10 -11.53
C GLN A 227 -4.47 -3.51 -12.92
N GLU A 228 -5.40 -4.09 -13.69
CA GLU A 228 -5.26 -4.16 -15.13
C GLU A 228 -5.83 -2.88 -15.77
N PRO A 229 -5.24 -2.39 -16.87
CA PRO A 229 -5.79 -1.26 -17.59
C PRO A 229 -7.18 -1.62 -18.17
N LYS A 230 -8.04 -0.62 -18.33
CA LYS A 230 -9.43 -0.80 -18.79
C LYS A 230 -9.68 0.01 -20.03
N LEU A 231 -10.56 -0.51 -20.89
CA LEU A 231 -11.06 0.17 -22.08
C LEU A 231 -12.59 0.30 -21.96
N LEU A 232 -13.10 1.52 -22.05
CA LEU A 232 -14.53 1.78 -22.03
C LEU A 232 -14.96 2.44 -23.34
N PHE A 233 -16.15 2.09 -23.82
CA PHE A 233 -16.75 2.65 -25.03
C PHE A 233 -17.91 3.57 -24.66
N TYR A 234 -17.97 4.72 -25.34
CA TYR A 234 -19.00 5.73 -25.17
C TYR A 234 -19.54 6.16 -26.52
N GLU A 235 -20.84 6.41 -26.60
CA GLU A 235 -21.41 7.06 -27.73
C GLU A 235 -20.95 8.52 -27.84
N LEU A 236 -20.52 8.94 -29.03
CA LEU A 236 -20.03 10.29 -29.30
C LEU A 236 -21.01 11.05 -30.18
N HIS A 237 -21.73 11.99 -29.58
CA HIS A 237 -22.63 12.87 -30.31
C HIS A 237 -21.89 14.06 -30.91
N ALA A 238 -22.16 14.37 -32.21
CA ALA A 238 -21.49 15.46 -32.90
C ALA A 238 -21.60 16.83 -32.21
N LEU A 239 -22.73 17.11 -31.55
CA LEU A 239 -22.98 18.42 -30.90
C LEU A 239 -22.84 18.40 -29.39
N ARG A 240 -23.03 17.25 -28.72
CA ARG A 240 -23.05 17.13 -27.26
C ARG A 240 -21.78 16.52 -26.70
N GLY A 241 -20.91 15.99 -27.57
CA GLY A 241 -19.73 15.24 -27.16
C GLY A 241 -20.05 13.84 -26.60
N PRO A 242 -19.13 13.22 -25.87
CA PRO A 242 -19.27 11.86 -25.37
C PRO A 242 -20.35 11.71 -24.30
N SER A 243 -21.12 10.64 -24.37
CA SER A 243 -22.15 10.27 -23.39
C SER A 243 -21.55 9.52 -22.18
N TYR A 244 -20.75 10.20 -21.36
CA TYR A 244 -20.01 9.58 -20.25
C TYR A 244 -20.87 8.96 -19.14
N HIS A 245 -22.16 9.27 -19.10
CA HIS A 245 -23.11 8.70 -18.13
C HIS A 245 -23.55 7.27 -18.50
N LYS A 246 -23.26 6.80 -19.72
CA LYS A 246 -23.66 5.48 -20.22
C LYS A 246 -22.55 4.83 -21.04
N ILE A 247 -21.98 3.76 -20.51
CA ILE A 247 -21.02 2.93 -21.24
C ILE A 247 -21.72 2.00 -22.24
N ILE A 248 -21.10 1.72 -23.37
CA ILE A 248 -21.45 0.61 -24.25
C ILE A 248 -20.75 -0.64 -23.68
N ALA A 249 -21.51 -1.48 -23.00
CA ALA A 249 -20.95 -2.69 -22.35
C ALA A 249 -20.91 -3.87 -23.33
N ASP A 250 -22.08 -4.37 -23.73
CA ASP A 250 -22.21 -5.59 -24.54
C ASP A 250 -22.90 -5.34 -25.89
N THR A 251 -23.80 -4.37 -25.97
CA THR A 251 -24.63 -4.11 -27.16
C THR A 251 -24.85 -2.62 -27.36
N HIS A 252 -24.77 -2.18 -28.61
CA HIS A 252 -25.11 -0.83 -29.04
C HIS A 252 -26.09 -0.92 -30.22
N LYS A 253 -27.16 -0.13 -30.20
CA LYS A 253 -28.17 -0.07 -31.25
C LYS A 253 -27.93 1.10 -32.18
N VAL A 254 -28.04 0.87 -33.48
CA VAL A 254 -27.85 1.86 -34.52
C VAL A 254 -29.08 1.82 -35.46
N VAL A 255 -29.63 2.97 -35.77
CA VAL A 255 -30.75 3.07 -36.70
C VAL A 255 -30.24 2.79 -38.11
N SER A 256 -31.00 1.97 -38.87
CA SER A 256 -30.72 1.68 -40.28
C SER A 256 -30.62 2.97 -41.13
N GLY A 257 -29.57 3.11 -41.93
CA GLY A 257 -29.23 4.34 -42.65
C GLY A 257 -28.63 5.45 -41.77
N GLY A 258 -28.40 5.21 -40.49
CA GLY A 258 -27.83 6.17 -39.55
C GLY A 258 -26.32 6.09 -39.44
N GLU A 259 -25.73 7.17 -38.93
CA GLU A 259 -24.34 7.25 -38.53
C GLU A 259 -24.24 7.15 -37.00
N THR A 260 -23.28 6.39 -36.52
CA THR A 260 -22.90 6.37 -35.11
C THR A 260 -21.40 6.56 -34.95
N ARG A 261 -21.00 7.29 -33.94
CA ARG A 261 -19.60 7.46 -33.56
C ARG A 261 -19.38 6.95 -32.15
N ILE A 262 -18.32 6.18 -31.97
CA ILE A 262 -18.00 5.52 -30.71
C ILE A 262 -16.61 5.94 -30.31
N LEU A 263 -16.50 6.52 -29.11
CA LEU A 263 -15.25 6.90 -28.48
C LEU A 263 -14.77 5.76 -27.58
N ALA A 264 -13.53 5.36 -27.74
CA ALA A 264 -12.83 4.42 -26.89
C ALA A 264 -11.92 5.17 -25.91
N GLU A 265 -12.18 5.02 -24.62
CA GLU A 265 -11.41 5.66 -23.54
C GLU A 265 -10.60 4.62 -22.78
N PRO A 266 -9.26 4.66 -22.86
CA PRO A 266 -8.38 3.86 -22.02
C PRO A 266 -8.26 4.47 -20.62
N TYR A 267 -8.33 3.61 -19.60
CA TYR A 267 -8.11 3.96 -18.19
C TYR A 267 -6.91 3.21 -17.67
N TYR A 268 -6.08 3.92 -16.94
CA TYR A 268 -4.91 3.38 -16.22
C TYR A 268 -3.83 2.80 -17.14
N ALA A 269 -3.84 3.12 -18.43
CA ALA A 269 -2.73 2.76 -19.30
C ALA A 269 -1.41 3.38 -18.79
N SER A 270 -0.29 2.68 -18.94
CA SER A 270 1.02 3.18 -18.49
C SER A 270 1.62 4.27 -19.38
N ALA A 271 0.95 4.58 -20.50
CA ALA A 271 1.23 5.71 -21.39
C ALA A 271 0.00 6.60 -21.57
N LYS A 272 0.21 7.85 -22.03
CA LYS A 272 -0.88 8.74 -22.45
C LYS A 272 -1.65 8.15 -23.63
N ALA A 273 -2.97 8.39 -23.71
CA ALA A 273 -3.82 7.88 -24.80
C ALA A 273 -3.26 8.21 -26.19
N SER A 274 -2.69 9.41 -26.39
CA SER A 274 -2.08 9.84 -27.64
C SER A 274 -0.86 9.04 -28.09
N PHE A 275 -0.28 8.22 -27.24
CA PHE A 275 0.87 7.36 -27.55
C PHE A 275 0.46 5.89 -27.74
N LEU A 276 -0.80 5.57 -27.50
CA LEU A 276 -1.33 4.22 -27.70
C LEU A 276 -1.67 4.01 -29.20
N THR A 277 -1.59 2.75 -29.61
CA THR A 277 -2.01 2.34 -30.97
C THR A 277 -3.38 1.68 -30.86
N TYR A 278 -4.29 2.06 -31.75
CA TYR A 278 -5.67 1.57 -31.80
C TYR A 278 -5.91 0.80 -33.09
N GLN A 279 -6.39 -0.43 -32.99
CA GLN A 279 -6.75 -1.26 -34.13
C GLN A 279 -8.21 -1.72 -33.98
N TRP A 280 -9.09 -1.18 -34.82
CA TRP A 280 -10.50 -1.55 -34.87
C TRP A 280 -10.73 -2.73 -35.81
N ASN A 281 -11.65 -3.60 -35.43
CA ASN A 281 -12.09 -4.74 -36.23
C ASN A 281 -13.62 -4.80 -36.25
N ILE A 282 -14.21 -5.08 -37.41
CA ILE A 282 -15.63 -5.39 -37.58
C ILE A 282 -15.72 -6.81 -38.15
N ASP A 283 -16.33 -7.75 -37.40
CA ASP A 283 -16.47 -9.15 -37.79
C ASP A 283 -15.13 -9.78 -38.25
N SER A 284 -14.04 -9.46 -37.52
CA SER A 284 -12.67 -9.89 -37.82
C SER A 284 -12.02 -9.24 -39.06
N THR A 285 -12.63 -8.24 -39.64
CA THR A 285 -12.04 -7.42 -40.71
C THR A 285 -11.40 -6.17 -40.08
N ASP A 286 -10.14 -5.95 -40.39
CA ASP A 286 -9.40 -4.77 -39.91
C ASP A 286 -9.96 -3.49 -40.57
N ILE A 287 -10.24 -2.51 -39.71
CA ILE A 287 -10.66 -1.17 -40.16
C ILE A 287 -9.49 -0.22 -39.92
N ALA A 288 -9.12 0.52 -40.97
CA ALA A 288 -8.11 1.56 -40.83
C ALA A 288 -8.59 2.62 -39.82
N PRO A 289 -7.84 2.90 -38.76
CA PRO A 289 -8.23 3.94 -37.83
C PRO A 289 -8.13 5.33 -38.46
N ASP A 290 -8.93 6.27 -37.97
CA ASP A 290 -8.75 7.69 -38.29
C ASP A 290 -7.33 8.12 -37.84
N THR A 291 -6.61 8.80 -38.73
CA THR A 291 -5.23 9.22 -38.46
C THR A 291 -5.14 10.35 -37.42
N GLN A 292 -6.20 11.13 -37.20
CA GLN A 292 -6.25 12.23 -36.24
C GLN A 292 -6.86 11.81 -34.90
N ASN A 293 -7.86 10.92 -34.97
CA ASN A 293 -8.62 10.47 -33.80
C ASN A 293 -8.75 8.93 -33.81
N PRO A 294 -7.64 8.19 -33.64
CA PRO A 294 -7.65 6.74 -33.78
C PRO A 294 -8.50 6.02 -32.72
N GLU A 295 -8.82 6.70 -31.61
CA GLU A 295 -9.71 6.24 -30.55
C GLU A 295 -11.19 6.30 -30.92
N ILE A 296 -11.55 6.90 -32.09
CA ILE A 296 -12.95 7.06 -32.55
C ILE A 296 -13.24 6.13 -33.69
N LEU A 297 -14.27 5.27 -33.55
CA LEU A 297 -14.88 4.54 -34.64
C LEU A 297 -16.07 5.34 -35.18
N SER A 298 -16.03 5.71 -36.48
CA SER A 298 -17.19 6.22 -37.20
C SER A 298 -17.78 5.10 -38.03
N TYR A 299 -19.05 4.79 -37.84
CA TYR A 299 -19.77 3.72 -38.52
C TYR A 299 -21.06 4.26 -39.18
N VAL A 300 -21.25 3.95 -40.45
CA VAL A 300 -22.45 4.28 -41.18
C VAL A 300 -23.14 2.98 -41.60
N SER A 301 -24.40 2.81 -41.21
CA SER A 301 -25.20 1.65 -41.59
C SER A 301 -25.89 1.89 -42.95
N GLU A 302 -26.03 0.84 -43.75
CA GLU A 302 -26.79 0.90 -44.97
C GLU A 302 -28.30 1.03 -44.71
N ALA A 303 -28.99 1.86 -45.50
CA ALA A 303 -30.43 2.04 -45.36
C ALA A 303 -31.17 0.72 -45.67
N GLY A 304 -32.11 0.33 -44.80
CA GLY A 304 -32.88 -0.92 -44.93
C GLY A 304 -32.10 -2.16 -44.51
N SER A 305 -30.86 -2.01 -44.02
CA SER A 305 -30.09 -3.14 -43.47
C SER A 305 -30.56 -3.49 -42.06
N SER A 306 -30.56 -4.80 -41.77
CA SER A 306 -30.64 -5.31 -40.40
C SER A 306 -29.47 -6.28 -40.20
N ALA A 307 -28.55 -5.91 -39.36
CA ALA A 307 -27.33 -6.67 -39.16
C ALA A 307 -26.92 -6.68 -37.70
N GLN A 308 -26.25 -7.75 -37.29
CA GLN A 308 -25.58 -7.83 -36.01
C GLN A 308 -24.09 -8.05 -36.29
N GLN A 309 -23.26 -7.11 -35.83
CA GLN A 309 -21.83 -7.13 -36.07
C GLN A 309 -21.09 -7.09 -34.75
N ARG A 310 -19.95 -7.77 -34.68
CA ARG A 310 -19.03 -7.69 -33.55
C ARG A 310 -17.98 -6.62 -33.83
N ILE A 311 -17.95 -5.62 -32.96
CA ILE A 311 -16.91 -4.59 -32.97
C ILE A 311 -15.87 -4.97 -31.92
N THR A 312 -14.62 -5.03 -32.31
CA THR A 312 -13.48 -5.30 -31.41
C THR A 312 -12.48 -4.18 -31.57
N LEU A 313 -11.95 -3.71 -30.46
CA LEU A 313 -10.84 -2.79 -30.41
C LEU A 313 -9.68 -3.41 -29.66
N GLU A 314 -8.52 -3.39 -30.27
CA GLU A 314 -7.24 -3.70 -29.69
C GLU A 314 -6.46 -2.41 -29.47
N VAL A 315 -5.99 -2.20 -28.23
CA VAL A 315 -5.17 -1.05 -27.85
C VAL A 315 -3.84 -1.56 -27.34
N THR A 316 -2.75 -1.12 -27.93
CA THR A 316 -1.40 -1.52 -27.55
C THR A 316 -0.56 -0.32 -27.14
N ASN A 317 0.36 -0.54 -26.21
CA ASN A 317 1.31 0.46 -25.79
C ASN A 317 2.69 0.16 -26.43
N PRO A 318 3.17 0.95 -27.39
CA PRO A 318 4.43 0.70 -28.08
C PRO A 318 5.64 0.78 -27.15
N PHE A 319 5.54 1.46 -26.00
CA PHE A 319 6.59 1.53 -24.99
C PHE A 319 6.53 0.39 -23.96
N ASN A 320 5.43 -0.39 -23.97
CA ASN A 320 5.19 -1.49 -23.08
C ASN A 320 4.47 -2.64 -23.80
N ILE A 321 5.20 -3.43 -24.54
CA ILE A 321 4.67 -4.51 -25.41
C ILE A 321 3.78 -5.52 -24.66
N LEU A 322 3.88 -5.60 -23.32
CA LEU A 322 3.02 -6.45 -22.50
C LEU A 322 1.71 -5.77 -22.08
N GLU A 323 1.55 -4.49 -22.39
CA GLU A 323 0.32 -3.76 -22.16
C GLU A 323 -0.53 -3.77 -23.41
N HIS A 324 -1.42 -4.73 -23.47
CA HIS A 324 -2.36 -5.00 -24.53
C HIS A 324 -3.76 -5.09 -23.92
N ILE A 325 -4.67 -4.29 -24.43
CA ILE A 325 -6.06 -4.24 -23.98
C ILE A 325 -6.94 -4.57 -25.17
N GLN A 326 -7.77 -5.60 -25.06
CA GLN A 326 -8.76 -5.94 -26.06
C GLN A 326 -10.15 -5.90 -25.45
N LYS A 327 -11.10 -5.28 -26.16
CA LYS A 327 -12.50 -5.27 -25.75
C LYS A 327 -13.41 -5.28 -26.97
N SER A 328 -14.56 -5.95 -26.85
CA SER A 328 -15.56 -6.05 -27.91
C SER A 328 -16.96 -5.77 -27.38
N PHE A 329 -17.85 -5.36 -28.28
CA PHE A 329 -19.29 -5.26 -28.11
C PHE A 329 -19.99 -5.67 -29.38
N ARG A 330 -21.33 -5.88 -29.34
CA ARG A 330 -22.16 -6.16 -30.49
C ARG A 330 -22.89 -4.89 -30.93
N MET A 331 -22.88 -4.62 -32.23
CA MET A 331 -23.65 -3.55 -32.81
C MET A 331 -24.87 -4.15 -33.50
N HIS A 332 -26.06 -3.66 -33.20
CA HIS A 332 -27.33 -4.04 -33.83
C HIS A 332 -27.82 -2.90 -34.66
N VAL A 333 -27.97 -3.14 -35.95
CA VAL A 333 -28.60 -2.23 -36.91
C VAL A 333 -30.08 -2.63 -37.03
N GLU A 334 -31.00 -1.73 -36.73
CA GLU A 334 -32.45 -1.98 -36.72
C GLU A 334 -33.25 -0.76 -37.23
#